data_896c6f9e4917ddb276a6b557d8b4c52b
#
_entry.id   896c6f9e4917ddb276a6b557d8b4c52b
#
_cell.length_a   1.000
_cell.length_b   1.000
_cell.length_c   1.000
_cell.angle_alpha   90.00
_cell.angle_beta   90.00
_cell.angle_gamma   90.00
#
_symmetry.space_group_name_H-M   'P 1'
#
loop_
_entity.id
_entity.type
_entity.pdbx_description
1 polymer ?
#
loop_
_entity_poly.entity_id
_entity_poly.type
_entity_poly.pdbx_seq_one_letter_code
_entity_poly.pdbx_strand_id
1 'polypeptide(L)'
;MDKNMKILIVDDFSTMRRIIKNLLRDLGFTNTVEADDGTTAIPVLNSGSIDFLVTDWNMPGMTGIDLLRHVRADEKLKHLPVLMVTAEAKREQIIEAAQAGVNGYVVK
;
A
#
# COMPACT_ATOMS: atom_id res chain seq x y z
N MET A 1 -16.87 -1.80 -7.73
CA MET A 1 -15.73 -2.30 -6.92
C MET A 1 -16.28 -3.16 -5.79
N ASP A 2 -15.69 -4.31 -5.56
CA ASP A 2 -16.15 -5.25 -4.53
C ASP A 2 -15.82 -4.72 -3.12
N LYS A 3 -16.84 -4.50 -2.32
CA LYS A 3 -16.68 -3.99 -0.95
C LYS A 3 -16.12 -5.04 0.02
N ASN A 4 -16.06 -6.31 -0.38
CA ASN A 4 -15.48 -7.39 0.42
C ASN A 4 -14.00 -7.59 0.14
N MET A 5 -13.41 -6.83 -0.79
CA MET A 5 -11.99 -6.93 -1.10
C MET A 5 -11.16 -6.73 0.17
N LYS A 6 -10.08 -7.49 0.28
CA LYS A 6 -9.17 -7.40 1.42
C LYS A 6 -8.07 -6.41 1.11
N ILE A 7 -7.96 -5.37 1.93
CA ILE A 7 -7.04 -4.26 1.74
C ILE A 7 -5.96 -4.32 2.81
N LEU A 8 -4.70 -4.33 2.38
CA LEU A 8 -3.55 -4.21 3.28
C LEU A 8 -3.13 -2.75 3.35
N ILE A 9 -3.03 -2.22 4.57
CA ILE A 9 -2.60 -0.85 4.85
C ILE A 9 -1.22 -0.92 5.49
N VAL A 10 -0.22 -0.31 4.85
CA VAL A 10 1.17 -0.33 5.31
C VAL A 10 1.64 1.09 5.59
N ASP A 11 1.94 1.38 6.85
CA ASP A 11 2.44 2.68 7.30
C ASP A 11 3.07 2.45 8.68
N ASP A 12 4.21 3.08 8.96
CA ASP A 12 4.88 2.90 10.25
C ASP A 12 4.19 3.66 11.39
N PHE A 13 3.29 4.60 11.09
CA PHE A 13 2.49 5.31 12.08
C PHE A 13 1.13 4.62 12.30
N SER A 14 0.91 4.10 13.50
CA SER A 14 -0.37 3.47 13.83
C SER A 14 -1.55 4.43 13.72
N THR A 15 -1.34 5.70 14.05
CA THR A 15 -2.38 6.73 13.91
C THR A 15 -2.80 6.89 12.45
N MET A 16 -1.83 6.92 11.53
CA MET A 16 -2.13 7.05 10.10
C MET A 16 -2.85 5.82 9.56
N ARG A 17 -2.43 4.62 9.99
CA ARG A 17 -3.14 3.39 9.61
C ARG A 17 -4.61 3.43 10.05
N ARG A 18 -4.86 3.92 11.27
CA ARG A 18 -6.22 4.06 11.79
C ARG A 18 -7.04 5.04 10.97
N ILE A 19 -6.45 6.20 10.59
CA ILE A 19 -7.11 7.20 9.77
C ILE A 19 -7.51 6.59 8.42
N ILE A 20 -6.59 5.92 7.75
CA ILE A 20 -6.86 5.27 6.46
C ILE A 20 -7.93 4.20 6.61
N LYS A 21 -7.82 3.38 7.64
CA LYS A 21 -8.82 2.33 7.93
C LYS A 21 -10.22 2.92 8.10
N ASN A 22 -10.33 4.03 8.84
CA ASN A 22 -11.61 4.67 9.09
C ASN A 22 -12.19 5.30 7.81
N LEU A 23 -11.34 5.90 6.97
CA LEU A 23 -11.78 6.45 5.67
C LEU A 23 -12.30 5.34 4.76
N LEU A 24 -11.60 4.21 4.71
CA LEU A 24 -12.02 3.05 3.92
C LEU A 24 -13.35 2.49 4.44
N ARG A 25 -13.49 2.39 5.75
CA ARG A 25 -14.74 1.93 6.38
C ARG A 25 -15.91 2.83 6.00
N ASP A 26 -15.69 4.15 6.01
CA ASP A 26 -16.73 5.12 5.64
C ASP A 26 -17.16 4.97 4.19
N LEU A 27 -16.26 4.46 3.34
CA LEU A 27 -16.55 4.16 1.94
C LEU A 27 -17.14 2.76 1.74
N GLY A 28 -17.29 1.99 2.82
CA GLY A 28 -17.86 0.65 2.78
C GLY A 28 -16.86 -0.50 2.73
N PHE A 29 -15.55 -0.21 2.81
CA PHE A 29 -14.49 -1.23 2.81
C PHE A 29 -14.09 -1.54 4.24
N THR A 30 -14.54 -2.68 4.76
CA THR A 30 -14.32 -3.06 6.16
C THR A 30 -13.33 -4.21 6.34
N ASN A 31 -12.94 -4.89 5.25
CA ASN A 31 -12.02 -6.02 5.32
C ASN A 31 -10.59 -5.53 5.15
N THR A 32 -10.00 -5.01 6.23
CA THR A 32 -8.67 -4.43 6.21
C THR A 32 -7.73 -5.17 7.14
N VAL A 33 -6.45 -5.24 6.77
CA VAL A 33 -5.35 -5.71 7.60
C VAL A 33 -4.25 -4.67 7.57
N GLU A 34 -3.34 -4.70 8.54
CA GLU A 34 -2.32 -3.67 8.70
C GLU A 34 -0.92 -4.29 8.81
N ALA A 35 0.08 -3.55 8.34
CA ALA A 35 1.48 -3.84 8.54
C ALA A 35 2.21 -2.52 8.80
N ASP A 36 3.34 -2.57 9.51
CA ASP A 36 4.05 -1.36 9.92
C ASP A 36 5.23 -1.01 9.00
N ASP A 37 5.68 -1.91 8.14
CA ASP A 37 6.67 -1.63 7.11
C ASP A 37 6.63 -2.67 5.98
N GLY A 38 7.51 -2.51 4.98
CA GLY A 38 7.52 -3.42 3.85
C GLY A 38 7.92 -4.85 4.22
N THR A 39 8.80 -5.03 5.22
CA THR A 39 9.23 -6.36 5.60
C THR A 39 8.12 -7.14 6.30
N THR A 40 7.29 -6.48 7.09
CA THR A 40 6.13 -7.12 7.73
C THR A 40 4.96 -7.30 6.77
N ALA A 41 4.91 -6.49 5.72
CA ALA A 41 3.87 -6.58 4.69
C ALA A 41 4.04 -7.82 3.80
N ILE A 42 5.27 -8.22 3.50
CA ILE A 42 5.54 -9.30 2.53
C ILE A 42 4.90 -10.64 2.95
N PRO A 43 5.02 -11.11 4.20
CA PRO A 43 4.33 -12.35 4.59
C PRO A 43 2.81 -12.28 4.40
N VAL A 44 2.21 -11.12 4.65
CA VAL A 44 0.77 -10.93 4.47
C VAL A 44 0.40 -10.98 2.99
N LEU A 45 1.20 -10.33 2.13
CA LEU A 45 1.00 -10.38 0.68
C LEU A 45 1.16 -11.81 0.14
N ASN A 46 2.13 -12.56 0.66
CA ASN A 46 2.40 -13.92 0.23
C ASN A 46 1.29 -14.89 0.65
N SER A 47 0.42 -14.51 1.57
CA SER A 47 -0.73 -15.34 1.94
C SER A 47 -1.72 -15.51 0.78
N GLY A 48 -1.65 -14.64 -0.23
CA GLY A 48 -2.50 -14.70 -1.42
C GLY A 48 -3.90 -14.16 -1.25
N SER A 49 -4.21 -13.55 -0.10
CA SER A 49 -5.56 -13.08 0.21
C SER A 49 -5.76 -11.58 0.00
N ILE A 50 -4.71 -10.82 -0.32
CA ILE A 50 -4.80 -9.37 -0.44
C ILE A 50 -5.23 -8.99 -1.86
N ASP A 51 -6.23 -8.12 -1.95
CA ASP A 51 -6.81 -7.65 -3.20
C ASP A 51 -6.39 -6.23 -3.56
N PHE A 52 -5.89 -5.47 -2.59
CA PHE A 52 -5.51 -4.07 -2.78
C PHE A 52 -4.47 -3.68 -1.72
N LEU A 53 -3.46 -2.92 -2.12
CA LEU A 53 -2.38 -2.46 -1.21
C LEU A 53 -2.40 -0.93 -1.13
N VAL A 54 -2.43 -0.41 0.10
CA VAL A 54 -2.23 1.02 0.40
C VAL A 54 -0.93 1.12 1.19
N THR A 55 0.03 1.89 0.73
CA THR A 55 1.33 1.99 1.40
C THR A 55 1.85 3.42 1.44
N ASP A 56 2.55 3.77 2.53
CA ASP A 56 3.39 4.96 2.59
C ASP A 56 4.70 4.71 1.83
N TRP A 57 5.45 5.76 1.56
CA TRP A 57 6.80 5.70 0.96
C TRP A 57 7.85 5.49 2.03
N ASN A 58 7.90 6.41 3.02
CA ASN A 58 8.96 6.43 4.03
C ASN A 58 8.62 5.52 5.20
N MET A 59 9.27 4.38 5.25
CA MET A 59 9.13 3.41 6.34
C MET A 59 10.50 2.82 6.64
N PRO A 60 10.79 2.45 7.91
CA PRO A 60 12.05 1.78 8.22
C PRO A 60 12.09 0.41 7.55
N GLY A 61 13.30 -0.09 7.33
CA GLY A 61 13.51 -1.37 6.66
C GLY A 61 13.23 -1.25 5.17
N MET A 62 12.13 -1.78 4.68
CA MET A 62 11.76 -1.71 3.28
C MET A 62 10.82 -0.53 3.05
N THR A 63 11.19 0.39 2.15
CA THR A 63 10.35 1.54 1.79
C THR A 63 9.16 1.13 0.94
N GLY A 64 8.17 2.02 0.83
CA GLY A 64 7.00 1.76 0.00
C GLY A 64 7.32 1.58 -1.47
N ILE A 65 8.31 2.32 -2.01
CA ILE A 65 8.72 2.16 -3.40
C ILE A 65 9.39 0.79 -3.63
N ASP A 66 10.17 0.32 -2.67
CA ASP A 66 10.78 -1.01 -2.75
C ASP A 66 9.72 -2.10 -2.63
N LEU A 67 8.71 -1.89 -1.78
CA LEU A 67 7.59 -2.81 -1.67
C LEU A 67 6.81 -2.88 -2.99
N LEU A 68 6.56 -1.75 -3.62
CA LEU A 68 5.89 -1.69 -4.92
C LEU A 68 6.69 -2.46 -5.98
N ARG A 69 8.00 -2.25 -6.04
CA ARG A 69 8.86 -2.97 -6.98
C ARG A 69 8.84 -4.47 -6.73
N HIS A 70 8.85 -4.87 -5.45
CA HIS A 70 8.73 -6.27 -5.07
C HIS A 70 7.43 -6.88 -5.59
N VAL A 71 6.32 -6.18 -5.39
CA VAL A 71 5.00 -6.64 -5.86
C VAL A 71 4.98 -6.80 -7.38
N ARG A 72 5.52 -5.81 -8.11
CA ARG A 72 5.51 -5.86 -9.58
C ARG A 72 6.44 -6.93 -10.16
N ALA A 73 7.48 -7.33 -9.41
CA ALA A 73 8.42 -8.37 -9.83
C ALA A 73 7.96 -9.78 -9.49
N ASP A 74 6.94 -9.93 -8.65
CA ASP A 74 6.44 -11.23 -8.21
C ASP A 74 5.31 -11.70 -9.14
N GLU A 75 5.44 -12.89 -9.69
CA GLU A 75 4.45 -13.43 -10.65
C GLU A 75 3.04 -13.52 -10.06
N LYS A 76 2.92 -13.74 -8.77
CA LYS A 76 1.62 -13.87 -8.10
C LYS A 76 1.03 -12.53 -7.71
N LEU A 77 1.85 -11.49 -7.58
CA LEU A 77 1.43 -10.18 -7.05
C LEU A 77 1.47 -9.06 -8.09
N LYS A 78 2.08 -9.29 -9.25
CA LYS A 78 2.39 -8.22 -10.21
C LYS A 78 1.20 -7.41 -10.69
N HIS A 79 -0.01 -7.92 -10.59
CA HIS A 79 -1.22 -7.21 -10.99
C HIS A 79 -2.00 -6.60 -9.82
N LEU A 80 -1.46 -6.70 -8.60
CA LEU A 80 -2.11 -6.15 -7.42
C LEU A 80 -2.23 -4.62 -7.53
N PRO A 81 -3.44 -4.05 -7.38
CA PRO A 81 -3.57 -2.59 -7.35
C PRO A 81 -2.86 -2.01 -6.12
N VAL A 82 -2.08 -0.95 -6.33
CA VAL A 82 -1.31 -0.28 -5.29
C VAL A 82 -1.59 1.21 -5.30
N LEU A 83 -1.97 1.74 -4.14
CA LEU A 83 -2.14 3.16 -3.90
C LEU A 83 -1.06 3.62 -2.92
N MET A 84 -0.28 4.63 -3.31
CA MET A 84 0.69 5.27 -2.43
C MET A 84 0.02 6.44 -1.72
N VAL A 85 0.07 6.47 -0.38
CA VAL A 85 -0.45 7.57 0.44
C VAL A 85 0.70 8.07 1.31
N THR A 86 1.27 9.22 0.97
CA THR A 86 2.54 9.66 1.54
C THR A 86 2.65 11.17 1.61
N ALA A 87 3.52 11.68 2.50
CA ALA A 87 3.87 13.09 2.55
C ALA A 87 4.88 13.49 1.46
N GLU A 88 5.43 12.53 0.72
CA GLU A 88 6.41 12.79 -0.34
C GLU A 88 5.72 13.38 -1.56
N ALA A 89 5.93 14.68 -1.80
CA ALA A 89 5.26 15.41 -2.86
C ALA A 89 6.19 15.88 -3.97
N LYS A 90 7.48 15.47 -3.94
CA LYS A 90 8.45 15.88 -4.96
C LYS A 90 8.14 15.21 -6.28
N ARG A 91 8.29 15.99 -7.35
CA ARG A 91 7.99 15.53 -8.70
C ARG A 91 8.77 14.26 -9.06
N GLU A 92 10.05 14.20 -8.71
CA GLU A 92 10.90 13.03 -9.01
C GLU A 92 10.38 11.76 -8.35
N GLN A 93 9.85 11.86 -7.14
CA GLN A 93 9.32 10.72 -6.42
C GLN A 93 7.98 10.25 -7.01
N ILE A 94 7.12 11.18 -7.38
CA ILE A 94 5.86 10.85 -8.05
C ILE A 94 6.12 10.15 -9.37
N ILE A 95 7.10 10.64 -10.14
CA ILE A 95 7.49 10.02 -11.41
C ILE A 95 8.09 8.63 -11.17
N GLU A 96 8.94 8.49 -10.16
CA GLU A 96 9.53 7.19 -9.81
C GLU A 96 8.45 6.16 -9.47
N ALA A 97 7.45 6.55 -8.69
CA ALA A 97 6.34 5.67 -8.34
C ALA A 97 5.52 5.28 -9.58
N ALA A 98 5.26 6.24 -10.47
CA ALA A 98 4.54 5.98 -11.71
C ALA A 98 5.30 4.99 -12.58
N GLN A 99 6.62 5.16 -12.73
CA GLN A 99 7.47 4.25 -13.50
C GLN A 99 7.55 2.86 -12.87
N ALA A 100 7.46 2.78 -11.55
CA ALA A 100 7.45 1.51 -10.83
C ALA A 100 6.09 0.80 -10.91
N GLY A 101 5.06 1.44 -11.44
CA GLY A 101 3.77 0.82 -11.69
C GLY A 101 2.73 1.05 -10.60
N VAL A 102 2.79 2.17 -9.89
CA VAL A 102 1.74 2.53 -8.93
C VAL A 102 0.43 2.83 -9.67
N ASN A 103 -0.70 2.48 -9.06
CA ASN A 103 -2.02 2.73 -9.64
C ASN A 103 -2.61 4.09 -9.23
N GLY A 104 -2.16 4.63 -8.10
CA GLY A 104 -2.58 5.94 -7.63
C GLY A 104 -1.60 6.50 -6.62
N TYR A 105 -1.57 7.82 -6.48
CA TYR A 105 -0.64 8.53 -5.60
C TYR A 105 -1.38 9.66 -4.91
N VAL A 106 -1.42 9.63 -3.58
CA VAL A 106 -2.11 10.63 -2.77
C VAL A 106 -1.09 11.26 -1.81
N VAL A 107 -1.00 12.57 -1.82
CA VAL A 107 -0.15 13.32 -0.90
C VAL A 107 -0.96 13.63 0.36
N LYS A 108 -0.40 13.28 1.50
CA LYS A 108 -1.00 13.53 2.81
C LYS A 108 -1.15 15.03 3.10
#